data_842dd94b8344fa82bb3716275f43c96e
#
_entry.id   842dd94b8344fa82bb3716275f43c96e
#
_cell.length_a   1.000
_cell.length_b   1.000
_cell.length_c   1.000
_cell.angle_alpha   90.00
_cell.angle_beta   90.00
_cell.angle_gamma   90.00
#
_symmetry.space_group_name_H-M   'P 1'
#
loop_
_entity.id
_entity.type
_entity.pdbx_description
1 polymer ?
#
loop_
_entity_poly.entity_id
_entity_poly.type
_entity_poly.pdbx_seq_one_letter_code
_entity_poly.pdbx_strand_id
1 'polypeptide(L)'
;MRMRHLSVLLVAGLALGGCQTVQQQHDVPAAQAQPAAAPSASVPEPVLYAAPAYQATLAAPAARGFFSANRGGPFALAPGYASPPCGGCGTVSAPVYVVEAGFDQPYLLDAGDRLRITVFGQDGLTNSYAVDAAGNITMPLVGSIAARGRTTAQLSRTLTERLKQGYIREPKVAIEVEGYRPFFIYGEVTTPGQYAYVVNLTVEKAIAIAGGFGPRADRSQVMVSRTVGGQTTRASVPLSYPLRPGDTLRIDERWF
;
A
#
# COMPACT_ATOMS: atom_id res chain seq x y z
N MET A 1 -16.64 -0.24 71.98
CA MET A 1 -17.96 -0.63 72.43
C MET A 1 -18.57 -1.62 71.45
N ARG A 2 -18.86 -2.84 71.94
CA ARG A 2 -19.78 -3.88 71.47
C ARG A 2 -19.51 -4.43 70.03
N MET A 3 -18.79 -5.60 69.75
CA MET A 3 -19.08 -6.95 70.24
C MET A 3 -20.51 -7.46 69.89
N ARG A 4 -20.58 -8.47 69.02
CA ARG A 4 -21.46 -9.66 69.11
C ARG A 4 -21.20 -10.46 67.82
N HIS A 5 -20.49 -11.61 67.89
CA HIS A 5 -20.96 -12.95 68.28
C HIS A 5 -22.20 -13.41 67.46
N LEU A 6 -22.10 -14.48 66.75
CA LEU A 6 -22.57 -15.84 67.08
C LEU A 6 -22.54 -16.65 65.80
N SER A 7 -21.69 -17.64 65.65
CA SER A 7 -21.92 -19.04 66.08
C SER A 7 -22.83 -19.85 65.14
N VAL A 8 -22.19 -20.87 64.55
CA VAL A 8 -22.56 -22.30 64.63
C VAL A 8 -23.74 -22.77 63.76
N LEU A 9 -23.51 -23.70 62.84
CA LEU A 9 -23.89 -25.08 62.95
C LEU A 9 -23.39 -25.99 61.84
N LEU A 10 -22.72 -26.96 62.24
CA LEU A 10 -22.27 -28.22 61.71
C LEU A 10 -23.49 -29.05 61.27
N VAL A 11 -23.51 -29.60 60.05
CA VAL A 11 -24.28 -30.83 59.75
C VAL A 11 -23.38 -31.69 58.84
N ALA A 12 -22.97 -32.80 59.44
CA ALA A 12 -22.37 -33.92 58.75
C ALA A 12 -23.46 -34.69 57.98
N GLY A 13 -23.19 -35.06 56.76
CA GLY A 13 -24.00 -35.94 55.93
C GLY A 13 -23.12 -36.81 55.04
N LEU A 14 -22.73 -37.98 55.54
CA LEU A 14 -22.18 -39.06 54.72
C LEU A 14 -23.29 -39.57 53.79
N ALA A 15 -23.03 -39.57 52.49
CA ALA A 15 -23.68 -40.46 51.54
C ALA A 15 -22.61 -40.99 50.56
N LEU A 16 -22.25 -42.22 50.80
CA LEU A 16 -21.54 -43.11 49.87
C LEU A 16 -22.44 -43.39 48.67
N GLY A 17 -22.08 -42.88 47.52
CA GLY A 17 -22.72 -43.20 46.26
C GLY A 17 -21.64 -43.41 45.20
N GLY A 18 -21.21 -44.65 45.01
CA GLY A 18 -20.28 -45.03 43.96
C GLY A 18 -20.90 -44.78 42.58
N CYS A 19 -20.31 -43.93 41.81
CA CYS A 19 -20.48 -43.91 40.35
C CYS A 19 -19.23 -44.51 39.71
N GLN A 20 -19.43 -45.74 39.23
CA GLN A 20 -18.48 -46.40 38.33
C GLN A 20 -18.42 -45.55 37.05
N THR A 21 -17.28 -44.96 36.79
CA THR A 21 -16.93 -44.44 35.48
C THR A 21 -16.70 -45.62 34.55
N VAL A 22 -17.68 -45.87 33.69
CA VAL A 22 -17.49 -46.75 32.53
C VAL A 22 -16.51 -46.08 31.60
N GLN A 23 -15.28 -46.55 31.67
CA GLN A 23 -14.23 -46.20 30.73
C GLN A 23 -14.51 -47.00 29.46
N GLN A 24 -15.24 -46.41 28.53
CA GLN A 24 -15.49 -46.95 27.22
C GLN A 24 -14.18 -46.77 26.39
N GLN A 25 -13.35 -47.76 26.48
CA GLN A 25 -12.19 -47.94 25.58
C GLN A 25 -12.73 -48.17 24.18
N HIS A 26 -12.76 -47.12 23.38
CA HIS A 26 -12.87 -47.30 21.93
C HIS A 26 -11.53 -47.77 21.43
N ASP A 27 -11.40 -49.07 21.26
CA ASP A 27 -10.37 -49.69 20.44
C ASP A 27 -10.56 -49.19 19.01
N VAL A 28 -9.81 -48.16 18.60
CA VAL A 28 -9.67 -47.75 17.21
C VAL A 28 -8.59 -48.69 16.66
N PRO A 29 -8.88 -49.56 15.67
CA PRO A 29 -7.85 -50.33 15.03
C PRO A 29 -6.87 -49.37 14.36
N ALA A 30 -5.59 -49.51 14.70
CA ALA A 30 -4.50 -48.80 14.06
C ALA A 30 -4.48 -49.19 12.57
N ALA A 31 -5.16 -48.41 11.74
CA ALA A 31 -4.96 -48.47 10.30
C ALA A 31 -3.54 -47.97 10.05
N GLN A 32 -2.66 -48.86 9.67
CA GLN A 32 -1.35 -48.56 9.16
C GLN A 32 -1.52 -47.67 7.92
N ALA A 33 -1.41 -46.37 8.12
CA ALA A 33 -1.31 -45.41 7.03
C ALA A 33 0.04 -45.62 6.38
N GLN A 34 0.05 -46.35 5.27
CA GLN A 34 1.16 -46.31 4.34
C GLN A 34 1.37 -44.89 3.88
N PRO A 35 2.58 -44.32 3.95
CA PRO A 35 2.83 -43.01 3.35
C PRO A 35 2.59 -43.13 1.84
N ALA A 36 1.52 -42.51 1.35
CA ALA A 36 1.30 -42.32 -0.06
C ALA A 36 2.53 -41.60 -0.62
N ALA A 37 3.24 -42.25 -1.53
CA ALA A 37 4.31 -41.61 -2.27
C ALA A 37 3.76 -40.36 -2.95
N ALA A 38 4.25 -39.20 -2.54
CA ALA A 38 3.95 -37.94 -3.19
C ALA A 38 4.36 -38.06 -4.67
N PRO A 39 3.48 -37.67 -5.61
CA PRO A 39 3.90 -37.56 -6.98
C PRO A 39 5.01 -36.51 -7.05
N SER A 40 6.19 -36.92 -7.50
CA SER A 40 7.29 -36.04 -7.85
C SER A 40 6.80 -35.10 -8.96
N ALA A 41 6.34 -33.90 -8.55
CA ALA A 41 6.08 -32.81 -9.48
C ALA A 41 7.45 -32.46 -10.09
N SER A 42 7.66 -32.87 -11.33
CA SER A 42 8.76 -32.38 -12.15
C SER A 42 8.59 -30.87 -12.25
N VAL A 43 9.50 -30.11 -11.60
CA VAL A 43 9.63 -28.68 -11.75
C VAL A 43 9.89 -28.42 -13.23
N PRO A 44 9.03 -27.68 -13.95
CA PRO A 44 9.33 -27.32 -15.32
C PRO A 44 10.60 -26.46 -15.30
N GLU A 45 11.59 -26.83 -16.10
CA GLU A 45 12.78 -26.02 -16.31
C GLU A 45 12.38 -24.60 -16.76
N PRO A 46 13.04 -23.54 -16.25
CA PRO A 46 12.77 -22.20 -16.69
C PRO A 46 13.14 -22.10 -18.18
N VAL A 47 12.12 -21.94 -19.01
CA VAL A 47 12.30 -21.61 -20.42
C VAL A 47 12.95 -20.24 -20.46
N LEU A 48 14.24 -20.21 -20.73
CA LEU A 48 14.99 -18.99 -21.04
C LEU A 48 14.41 -18.41 -22.34
N TYR A 49 13.46 -17.49 -22.19
CA TYR A 49 13.06 -16.61 -23.29
C TYR A 49 14.27 -15.75 -23.62
N ALA A 50 14.97 -16.10 -24.69
CA ALA A 50 15.94 -15.20 -25.29
C ALA A 50 15.20 -13.95 -25.75
N ALA A 51 15.41 -12.83 -25.05
CA ALA A 51 14.89 -11.54 -25.46
C ALA A 51 15.47 -11.23 -26.85
N PRO A 52 14.64 -10.84 -27.85
CA PRO A 52 15.17 -10.37 -29.12
C PRO A 52 16.01 -9.12 -28.83
N ALA A 53 17.26 -9.16 -29.28
CA ALA A 53 18.18 -8.04 -29.22
C ALA A 53 17.59 -6.88 -30.04
N TYR A 54 16.96 -5.93 -29.38
CA TYR A 54 16.52 -4.68 -29.99
C TYR A 54 17.75 -3.82 -30.19
N GLN A 55 18.34 -3.90 -31.39
CA GLN A 55 19.38 -2.96 -31.80
C GLN A 55 18.68 -1.63 -32.09
N ALA A 56 18.69 -0.73 -31.11
CA ALA A 56 18.30 0.64 -31.29
C ALA A 56 19.38 1.32 -32.17
N THR A 57 19.09 1.41 -33.46
CA THR A 57 19.87 2.27 -34.38
C THR A 57 19.54 3.72 -34.00
N LEU A 58 20.42 4.34 -33.24
CA LEU A 58 20.38 5.78 -32.97
C LEU A 58 20.79 6.50 -34.25
N ALA A 59 19.83 6.80 -35.14
CA ALA A 59 19.98 7.77 -36.18
C ALA A 59 19.79 9.17 -35.55
N ALA A 60 20.87 9.87 -35.31
CA ALA A 60 20.84 11.28 -34.94
C ALA A 60 20.33 12.11 -36.14
N PRO A 61 19.30 12.97 -35.96
CA PRO A 61 18.94 13.91 -36.99
C PRO A 61 20.00 15.01 -37.05
N ALA A 62 20.65 15.12 -38.21
CA ALA A 62 21.57 16.23 -38.53
C ALA A 62 20.81 17.56 -38.46
N ALA A 63 21.17 18.39 -37.51
CA ALA A 63 20.71 19.77 -37.43
C ALA A 63 21.25 20.56 -38.63
N ARG A 64 20.44 20.77 -39.66
CA ARG A 64 20.68 21.76 -40.69
C ARG A 64 20.23 23.12 -40.15
N GLY A 65 21.24 23.92 -39.76
CA GLY A 65 21.05 25.32 -39.45
C GLY A 65 20.62 26.10 -40.69
N PHE A 66 19.43 26.67 -40.66
CA PHE A 66 19.02 27.74 -41.57
C PHE A 66 19.20 29.07 -40.81
N PHE A 67 20.37 29.66 -40.93
CA PHE A 67 20.54 31.08 -40.68
C PHE A 67 20.08 31.83 -41.92
N SER A 68 18.86 32.39 -41.91
CA SER A 68 18.45 33.42 -42.85
C SER A 68 18.66 34.78 -42.19
N ALA A 69 19.73 35.43 -42.58
CA ALA A 69 19.94 36.84 -42.29
C ALA A 69 19.01 37.66 -43.17
N ASN A 70 17.96 38.24 -42.57
CA ASN A 70 17.18 39.24 -43.29
C ASN A 70 17.66 40.64 -42.84
N ARG A 71 18.24 41.33 -43.81
CA ARG A 71 18.75 42.69 -43.75
C ARG A 71 17.60 43.68 -43.61
N GLY A 72 17.85 44.70 -42.82
CA GLY A 72 16.99 45.79 -42.50
C GLY A 72 16.39 46.56 -43.68
N GLY A 73 15.20 47.02 -43.46
CA GLY A 73 14.55 48.10 -44.18
C GLY A 73 13.85 49.01 -43.17
N PRO A 74 14.04 50.33 -43.31
CA PRO A 74 13.39 51.29 -42.37
C PRO A 74 11.94 51.48 -42.81
N PHE A 75 10.99 51.03 -42.03
CA PHE A 75 9.60 51.43 -42.20
C PHE A 75 9.28 52.57 -41.25
N ALA A 76 8.89 53.67 -41.92
CA ALA A 76 8.44 54.90 -41.36
C ALA A 76 7.27 54.73 -40.41
N LEU A 77 7.33 55.43 -39.30
CA LEU A 77 6.25 55.64 -38.35
C LEU A 77 5.08 56.40 -39.01
N ALA A 78 3.93 55.75 -39.14
CA ALA A 78 2.66 56.43 -39.38
C ALA A 78 1.98 56.73 -38.04
N PRO A 79 1.56 57.94 -37.76
CA PRO A 79 0.87 58.28 -36.52
C PRO A 79 -0.63 58.01 -36.62
N GLY A 80 -1.17 57.44 -35.55
CA GLY A 80 -2.57 57.60 -35.18
C GLY A 80 -3.56 56.50 -35.56
N TYR A 81 -3.55 55.39 -34.82
CA TYR A 81 -4.80 54.68 -34.50
C TYR A 81 -4.83 54.42 -33.01
N ALA A 82 -5.70 55.17 -32.30
CA ALA A 82 -6.03 54.91 -30.95
C ALA A 82 -6.76 53.57 -30.84
N SER A 83 -6.17 52.60 -30.16
CA SER A 83 -6.78 51.32 -29.81
C SER A 83 -7.96 51.61 -28.87
N PRO A 84 -9.14 51.02 -29.12
CA PRO A 84 -10.24 51.09 -28.14
C PRO A 84 -9.81 50.33 -26.87
N PRO A 85 -10.19 50.80 -25.68
CA PRO A 85 -9.94 50.07 -24.44
C PRO A 85 -10.78 48.78 -24.46
N CYS A 86 -10.14 47.66 -24.59
CA CYS A 86 -10.75 46.34 -24.34
C CYS A 86 -11.08 46.25 -22.86
N GLY A 87 -12.29 46.71 -22.50
CA GLY A 87 -12.83 46.47 -21.18
C GLY A 87 -13.01 45.00 -20.94
N GLY A 88 -12.38 44.49 -19.90
CA GLY A 88 -12.80 43.28 -19.21
C GLY A 88 -12.59 41.94 -19.90
N CYS A 89 -11.39 41.63 -20.43
CA CYS A 89 -10.96 40.24 -20.51
C CYS A 89 -10.57 39.80 -19.10
N GLY A 90 -11.56 39.43 -18.28
CA GLY A 90 -11.31 38.62 -17.12
C GLY A 90 -10.60 37.33 -17.61
N THR A 91 -9.31 37.25 -17.33
CA THR A 91 -8.59 35.97 -17.44
C THR A 91 -9.26 35.00 -16.50
N VAL A 92 -10.19 34.20 -17.05
CA VAL A 92 -10.67 33.01 -16.37
C VAL A 92 -9.45 32.08 -16.33
N SER A 93 -8.64 32.24 -15.27
CA SER A 93 -7.60 31.29 -14.95
C SER A 93 -8.33 29.99 -14.63
N ALA A 94 -8.47 29.13 -15.63
CA ALA A 94 -8.86 27.75 -15.39
C ALA A 94 -7.86 27.21 -14.36
N PRO A 95 -8.32 26.56 -13.29
CA PRO A 95 -7.41 25.95 -12.33
C PRO A 95 -6.56 24.96 -13.10
N VAL A 96 -5.30 25.30 -13.30
CA VAL A 96 -4.30 24.33 -13.78
C VAL A 96 -4.14 23.37 -12.62
N TYR A 97 -4.82 22.24 -12.70
CA TYR A 97 -4.53 21.10 -11.84
C TYR A 97 -3.14 20.61 -12.27
N VAL A 98 -2.14 21.13 -11.60
CA VAL A 98 -0.81 20.54 -11.63
C VAL A 98 -0.97 19.19 -10.93
N VAL A 99 -1.20 18.15 -11.73
CA VAL A 99 -1.08 16.79 -11.26
C VAL A 99 0.42 16.58 -11.06
N GLU A 100 0.92 17.00 -9.91
CA GLU A 100 2.27 16.62 -9.51
C GLU A 100 2.29 15.11 -9.52
N ALA A 101 3.09 14.55 -10.42
CA ALA A 101 3.30 13.11 -10.54
C ALA A 101 3.90 12.64 -9.22
N GLY A 102 3.04 12.16 -8.33
CA GLY A 102 3.31 11.94 -6.91
C GLY A 102 4.20 10.74 -6.58
N PHE A 103 5.14 10.36 -7.48
CA PHE A 103 6.12 9.31 -7.21
C PHE A 103 7.29 9.77 -6.35
N ASP A 104 7.55 11.09 -6.27
CA ASP A 104 8.69 11.65 -5.53
C ASP A 104 8.40 11.89 -4.03
N GLN A 105 7.17 11.73 -3.61
CA GLN A 105 6.85 11.89 -2.19
C GLN A 105 7.22 10.64 -1.41
N PRO A 106 7.94 10.78 -0.28
CA PRO A 106 8.29 9.65 0.56
C PRO A 106 7.02 8.92 1.02
N TYR A 107 7.08 7.60 0.97
CA TYR A 107 5.97 6.77 1.43
C TYR A 107 5.74 6.93 2.93
N LEU A 108 4.49 7.17 3.31
CA LEU A 108 4.05 7.23 4.70
C LEU A 108 3.36 5.93 5.07
N LEU A 109 3.86 5.32 6.12
CA LEU A 109 3.31 4.10 6.69
C LEU A 109 1.88 4.30 7.21
N ASP A 110 1.05 3.28 7.05
CA ASP A 110 -0.31 3.27 7.58
C ASP A 110 -0.75 1.86 7.98
N ALA A 111 -1.93 1.74 8.59
CA ALA A 111 -2.48 0.47 9.03
C ALA A 111 -2.56 -0.55 7.87
N GLY A 112 -2.15 -1.78 8.15
CA GLY A 112 -2.12 -2.86 7.17
C GLY A 112 -0.79 -3.05 6.44
N ASP A 113 0.16 -2.10 6.55
CA ASP A 113 1.49 -2.28 6.00
C ASP A 113 2.27 -3.33 6.81
N ARG A 114 3.10 -4.11 6.12
CA ARG A 114 4.03 -5.08 6.72
C ARG A 114 5.45 -4.57 6.61
N LEU A 115 6.15 -4.55 7.74
CA LEU A 115 7.51 -4.06 7.85
C LEU A 115 8.43 -5.19 8.28
N ARG A 116 9.55 -5.34 7.62
CA ARG A 116 10.67 -6.14 8.10
C ARG A 116 11.61 -5.24 8.87
N ILE A 117 11.76 -5.50 10.16
CA ILE A 117 12.65 -4.77 11.04
C ILE A 117 13.81 -5.67 11.41
N THR A 118 15.02 -5.23 11.10
CA THR A 118 16.26 -5.92 11.42
C THR A 118 17.03 -5.10 12.45
N VAL A 119 17.28 -5.69 13.60
CA VAL A 119 18.12 -5.12 14.66
C VAL A 119 19.41 -5.90 14.70
N PHE A 120 20.49 -5.31 14.24
CA PHE A 120 21.78 -5.99 14.15
C PHE A 120 22.29 -6.45 15.53
N GLY A 121 22.66 -7.72 15.61
CA GLY A 121 23.13 -8.35 16.86
C GLY A 121 22.01 -8.72 17.83
N GLN A 122 20.73 -8.68 17.40
CA GLN A 122 19.56 -9.01 18.21
C GLN A 122 18.55 -9.81 17.37
N ASP A 123 18.78 -11.11 17.23
CA ASP A 123 17.93 -11.99 16.43
C ASP A 123 16.49 -12.07 16.97
N GLY A 124 16.32 -11.98 18.28
CA GLY A 124 15.01 -11.98 18.94
C GLY A 124 14.13 -10.76 18.64
N LEU A 125 14.71 -9.67 18.12
CA LEU A 125 13.99 -8.47 17.70
C LEU A 125 13.85 -8.35 16.19
N THR A 126 14.62 -9.14 15.43
CA THR A 126 14.59 -9.15 13.96
C THR A 126 13.43 -10.01 13.48
N ASN A 127 12.36 -9.35 13.00
CA ASN A 127 11.15 -10.05 12.57
C ASN A 127 10.31 -9.17 11.61
N SER A 128 9.24 -9.75 11.07
CA SER A 128 8.20 -9.05 10.31
C SER A 128 7.12 -8.54 11.28
N TYR A 129 6.84 -7.25 11.20
CA TYR A 129 5.84 -6.58 12.03
C TYR A 129 4.75 -5.97 11.17
N ALA A 130 3.49 -6.17 11.54
CA ALA A 130 2.37 -5.53 10.88
C ALA A 130 1.98 -4.24 11.62
N VAL A 131 1.63 -3.21 10.87
CA VAL A 131 1.03 -2.00 11.43
C VAL A 131 -0.42 -2.30 11.76
N ASP A 132 -0.80 -2.15 13.01
CA ASP A 132 -2.16 -2.42 13.49
C ASP A 132 -3.18 -1.37 13.02
N ALA A 133 -4.46 -1.59 13.31
CA ALA A 133 -5.54 -0.67 12.94
C ALA A 133 -5.40 0.72 13.61
N ALA A 134 -4.74 0.80 14.77
CA ALA A 134 -4.45 2.07 15.44
C ALA A 134 -3.26 2.81 14.81
N GLY A 135 -2.51 2.13 13.92
CA GLY A 135 -1.33 2.66 13.27
C GLY A 135 -0.04 2.48 14.05
N ASN A 136 0.00 1.49 14.94
CA ASN A 136 1.17 1.16 15.76
C ASN A 136 1.80 -0.15 15.31
N ILE A 137 3.05 -0.34 15.65
CA ILE A 137 3.74 -1.64 15.63
C ILE A 137 4.05 -2.04 17.08
N THR A 138 3.89 -3.31 17.39
CA THR A 138 4.25 -3.86 18.72
C THR A 138 5.49 -4.72 18.60
N MET A 139 6.54 -4.35 19.32
CA MET A 139 7.83 -5.03 19.31
C MET A 139 8.18 -5.49 20.73
N PRO A 140 8.79 -6.68 20.90
CA PRO A 140 9.34 -7.11 22.19
C PRO A 140 10.27 -6.06 22.77
N LEU A 141 10.34 -5.94 24.08
CA LEU A 141 11.13 -5.00 24.88
C LEU A 141 10.68 -3.53 24.77
N VAL A 142 10.38 -3.04 23.56
CA VAL A 142 10.06 -1.62 23.31
C VAL A 142 8.57 -1.32 23.46
N GLY A 143 7.72 -2.35 23.29
CA GLY A 143 6.27 -2.21 23.34
C GLY A 143 5.68 -1.61 22.07
N SER A 144 4.61 -0.83 22.22
CA SER A 144 3.88 -0.22 21.10
C SER A 144 4.53 1.11 20.66
N ILE A 145 4.73 1.26 19.36
CA ILE A 145 5.33 2.44 18.72
C ILE A 145 4.44 2.90 17.58
N ALA A 146 4.11 4.21 17.54
CA ALA A 146 3.34 4.79 16.46
C ALA A 146 4.14 4.76 15.14
N ALA A 147 3.58 4.11 14.13
CA ALA A 147 4.15 4.00 12.79
C ALA A 147 3.38 4.84 11.76
N ARG A 148 2.05 5.01 11.95
CA ARG A 148 1.20 5.77 11.02
C ARG A 148 1.72 7.17 10.76
N GLY A 149 1.74 7.57 9.48
CA GLY A 149 2.16 8.90 9.04
C GLY A 149 3.67 9.15 9.13
N ARG A 150 4.47 8.13 9.43
CA ARG A 150 5.94 8.22 9.44
C ARG A 150 6.54 7.51 8.23
N THR A 151 7.71 7.96 7.85
CA THR A 151 8.54 7.22 6.90
C THR A 151 9.31 6.11 7.60
N THR A 152 9.81 5.13 6.85
CA THR A 152 10.67 4.07 7.39
C THR A 152 11.90 4.64 8.09
N ALA A 153 12.49 5.73 7.55
CA ALA A 153 13.63 6.40 8.16
C ALA A 153 13.28 7.09 9.49
N GLN A 154 12.12 7.72 9.60
CA GLN A 154 11.65 8.34 10.85
C GLN A 154 11.36 7.27 11.90
N LEU A 155 10.71 6.18 11.49
CA LEU A 155 10.42 5.06 12.39
C LEU A 155 11.71 4.40 12.91
N SER A 156 12.71 4.20 12.03
CA SER A 156 14.02 3.64 12.40
C SER A 156 14.72 4.50 13.44
N ARG A 157 14.71 5.83 13.30
CA ARG A 157 15.26 6.75 14.30
C ARG A 157 14.55 6.62 15.65
N THR A 158 13.21 6.66 15.64
CA THR A 158 12.42 6.52 16.88
C THR A 158 12.69 5.19 17.57
N LEU A 159 12.80 4.10 16.80
CA LEU A 159 13.07 2.76 17.32
C LEU A 159 14.49 2.70 17.93
N THR A 160 15.47 3.26 17.23
CA THR A 160 16.86 3.36 17.72
C THR A 160 16.92 4.12 19.05
N GLU A 161 16.22 5.24 19.17
CA GLU A 161 16.15 6.04 20.41
C GLU A 161 15.50 5.25 21.56
N ARG A 162 14.41 4.54 21.28
CA ARG A 162 13.73 3.70 22.28
C ARG A 162 14.61 2.55 22.78
N LEU A 163 15.31 1.88 21.86
CA LEU A 163 16.22 0.79 22.19
C LEU A 163 17.44 1.27 23.01
N LYS A 164 17.94 2.48 22.79
CA LYS A 164 19.00 3.10 23.59
C LYS A 164 18.61 3.36 25.04
N GLN A 165 17.32 3.57 25.31
CA GLN A 165 16.81 3.90 26.65
C GLN A 165 16.76 2.73 27.62
N GLY A 166 17.73 1.82 27.58
CA GLY A 166 17.88 0.77 28.60
C GLY A 166 18.03 -0.65 28.09
N TYR A 167 17.98 -0.85 26.77
CA TYR A 167 18.05 -2.21 26.20
C TYR A 167 19.36 -2.48 25.46
N ILE A 168 19.80 -1.56 24.60
CA ILE A 168 20.99 -1.76 23.77
C ILE A 168 21.80 -0.46 23.71
N ARG A 169 23.11 -0.54 23.91
CA ARG A 169 23.99 0.66 23.90
C ARG A 169 24.06 1.33 22.52
N GLU A 170 24.22 0.54 21.46
CA GLU A 170 24.39 1.01 20.07
C GLU A 170 23.50 0.20 19.13
N PRO A 171 22.18 0.40 19.15
CA PRO A 171 21.27 -0.34 18.26
C PRO A 171 21.43 0.16 16.83
N LYS A 172 21.68 -0.77 15.90
CA LYS A 172 21.62 -0.52 14.46
C LYS A 172 20.34 -1.13 13.93
N VAL A 173 19.42 -0.28 13.48
CA VAL A 173 18.07 -0.70 13.05
C VAL A 173 17.89 -0.40 11.57
N ALA A 174 17.58 -1.42 10.79
CA ALA A 174 17.12 -1.29 9.41
C ALA A 174 15.62 -1.62 9.34
N ILE A 175 14.86 -0.84 8.59
CA ILE A 175 13.42 -1.05 8.36
C ILE A 175 13.15 -1.04 6.87
N GLU A 176 12.54 -2.11 6.39
CA GLU A 176 12.13 -2.29 5.00
C GLU A 176 10.62 -2.55 4.95
N VAL A 177 9.96 -2.11 3.89
CA VAL A 177 8.56 -2.45 3.66
C VAL A 177 8.52 -3.81 2.97
N GLU A 178 8.07 -4.84 3.68
CA GLU A 178 7.92 -6.20 3.17
C GLU A 178 6.64 -6.34 2.32
N GLY A 179 5.59 -5.63 2.71
CA GLY A 179 4.33 -5.65 2.00
C GLY A 179 3.52 -4.37 2.23
N TYR A 180 3.02 -3.82 1.15
CA TYR A 180 2.13 -2.68 1.18
C TYR A 180 0.69 -3.13 1.41
N ARG A 181 -0.13 -2.26 2.03
CA ARG A 181 -1.58 -2.49 2.11
C ARG A 181 -2.18 -2.57 0.70
N PRO A 182 -3.20 -3.43 0.51
CA PRO A 182 -3.82 -3.64 -0.80
C PRO A 182 -4.59 -2.40 -1.27
N PHE A 183 -4.89 -2.36 -2.56
CA PHE A 183 -5.83 -1.43 -3.17
C PHE A 183 -7.08 -2.17 -3.64
N PHE A 184 -8.14 -1.43 -3.91
CA PHE A 184 -9.44 -1.99 -4.29
C PHE A 184 -9.89 -1.46 -5.64
N ILE A 185 -10.51 -2.31 -6.44
CA ILE A 185 -11.11 -1.95 -7.73
C ILE A 185 -12.54 -2.46 -7.77
N TYR A 186 -13.47 -1.61 -8.19
CA TYR A 186 -14.86 -1.98 -8.41
C TYR A 186 -15.50 -1.16 -9.55
N GLY A 187 -16.70 -1.59 -10.00
CA GLY A 187 -17.40 -1.02 -11.13
C GLY A 187 -17.20 -1.82 -12.41
N GLU A 188 -17.13 -1.16 -13.56
CA GLU A 188 -17.04 -1.78 -14.89
C GLU A 188 -15.62 -2.26 -15.21
N VAL A 189 -15.17 -3.29 -14.49
CA VAL A 189 -13.93 -4.05 -14.74
C VAL A 189 -14.23 -5.53 -14.84
N THR A 190 -13.36 -6.28 -15.49
CA THR A 190 -13.54 -7.72 -15.66
C THR A 190 -13.59 -8.47 -14.33
N THR A 191 -12.70 -8.14 -13.40
CA THR A 191 -12.62 -8.80 -12.10
C THR A 191 -12.51 -7.74 -11.01
N PRO A 192 -13.64 -7.29 -10.40
CA PRO A 192 -13.60 -6.40 -9.25
C PRO A 192 -13.08 -7.13 -8.03
N GLY A 193 -12.34 -6.43 -7.15
CA GLY A 193 -11.79 -7.05 -5.95
C GLY A 193 -10.67 -6.27 -5.29
N GLN A 194 -9.97 -6.97 -4.41
CA GLN A 194 -8.81 -6.48 -3.68
C GLN A 194 -7.55 -7.03 -4.32
N TYR A 195 -6.55 -6.16 -4.51
CA TYR A 195 -5.30 -6.50 -5.17
C TYR A 195 -4.09 -6.03 -4.36
N ALA A 196 -3.00 -6.81 -4.44
CA ALA A 196 -1.74 -6.41 -3.84
C ALA A 196 -1.14 -5.20 -4.56
N TYR A 197 -0.69 -4.22 -3.79
CA TYR A 197 -0.05 -3.03 -4.36
C TYR A 197 1.38 -3.33 -4.79
N VAL A 198 1.75 -2.79 -5.94
CA VAL A 198 3.12 -2.83 -6.49
C VAL A 198 3.65 -1.41 -6.63
N VAL A 199 4.93 -1.20 -6.35
CA VAL A 199 5.56 0.12 -6.46
C VAL A 199 5.44 0.67 -7.89
N ASN A 200 5.20 1.98 -8.02
CA ASN A 200 4.97 2.66 -9.29
C ASN A 200 3.74 2.16 -10.08
N LEU A 201 2.70 1.75 -9.33
CA LEU A 201 1.43 1.38 -9.90
C LEU A 201 0.68 2.61 -10.41
N THR A 202 0.17 2.55 -11.66
CA THR A 202 -0.74 3.54 -12.24
C THR A 202 -2.15 2.95 -12.34
N VAL A 203 -3.15 3.81 -12.55
CA VAL A 203 -4.55 3.39 -12.77
C VAL A 203 -4.64 2.38 -13.91
N GLU A 204 -3.95 2.63 -15.03
CA GLU A 204 -3.92 1.73 -16.19
C GLU A 204 -3.39 0.34 -15.83
N LYS A 205 -2.25 0.28 -15.13
CA LYS A 205 -1.67 -0.99 -14.67
C LYS A 205 -2.59 -1.73 -13.71
N ALA A 206 -3.25 -1.00 -12.81
CA ALA A 206 -4.18 -1.58 -11.86
C ALA A 206 -5.39 -2.22 -12.57
N ILE A 207 -5.94 -1.55 -13.58
CA ILE A 207 -7.04 -2.07 -14.38
C ILE A 207 -6.57 -3.30 -15.19
N ALA A 208 -5.36 -3.28 -15.74
CA ALA A 208 -4.79 -4.44 -16.44
C ALA A 208 -4.67 -5.66 -15.51
N ILE A 209 -4.25 -5.46 -14.24
CA ILE A 209 -4.21 -6.53 -13.23
C ILE A 209 -5.62 -7.08 -12.94
N ALA A 210 -6.65 -6.22 -12.97
CA ALA A 210 -8.05 -6.62 -12.79
C ALA A 210 -8.69 -7.29 -14.04
N GLY A 211 -7.88 -7.64 -15.04
CA GLY A 211 -8.37 -8.28 -16.28
C GLY A 211 -8.87 -7.32 -17.34
N GLY A 212 -8.64 -6.01 -17.17
CA GLY A 212 -9.04 -4.97 -18.09
C GLY A 212 -10.42 -4.36 -17.81
N PHE A 213 -10.78 -3.42 -18.65
CA PHE A 213 -12.08 -2.74 -18.61
C PHE A 213 -13.22 -3.67 -18.97
N GLY A 214 -14.36 -3.51 -18.32
CA GLY A 214 -15.62 -4.11 -18.74
C GLY A 214 -16.11 -3.57 -20.09
N PRO A 215 -17.09 -4.23 -20.71
CA PRO A 215 -17.57 -3.86 -22.06
C PRO A 215 -18.23 -2.48 -22.11
N ARG A 216 -18.78 -2.01 -21.01
CA ARG A 216 -19.46 -0.70 -20.91
C ARG A 216 -18.66 0.34 -20.13
N ALA A 217 -17.40 0.07 -19.82
CA ALA A 217 -16.56 0.97 -19.02
C ALA A 217 -16.29 2.31 -19.71
N ASP A 218 -16.30 3.37 -18.92
CA ASP A 218 -15.70 4.64 -19.33
C ASP A 218 -14.18 4.49 -19.24
N ARG A 219 -13.50 4.75 -20.37
CA ARG A 219 -12.05 4.62 -20.49
C ARG A 219 -11.32 5.96 -20.43
N SER A 220 -12.04 7.04 -20.30
CA SER A 220 -11.46 8.39 -20.30
C SER A 220 -10.94 8.79 -18.92
N GLN A 221 -11.66 8.48 -17.90
CA GLN A 221 -11.37 8.87 -16.52
C GLN A 221 -11.80 7.78 -15.54
N VAL A 222 -11.11 7.75 -14.38
CA VAL A 222 -11.42 6.83 -13.30
C VAL A 222 -11.54 7.62 -12.00
N MET A 223 -12.53 7.29 -11.20
CA MET A 223 -12.69 7.88 -9.87
C MET A 223 -11.79 7.17 -8.87
N VAL A 224 -10.85 7.91 -8.29
CA VAL A 224 -9.98 7.42 -7.22
C VAL A 224 -10.42 8.02 -5.89
N SER A 225 -10.63 7.15 -4.92
CA SER A 225 -10.89 7.54 -3.52
C SER A 225 -9.64 7.22 -2.69
N ARG A 226 -9.07 8.23 -2.06
CA ARG A 226 -7.86 8.12 -1.22
C ARG A 226 -8.15 8.60 0.18
N THR A 227 -7.82 7.81 1.18
CA THR A 227 -7.96 8.17 2.59
C THR A 227 -6.59 8.49 3.17
N VAL A 228 -6.42 9.72 3.66
CA VAL A 228 -5.20 10.18 4.33
C VAL A 228 -5.59 10.84 5.65
N GLY A 229 -5.01 10.37 6.76
CA GLY A 229 -5.30 10.94 8.08
C GLY A 229 -6.78 10.87 8.51
N GLY A 230 -7.53 9.89 8.01
CA GLY A 230 -8.97 9.73 8.30
C GLY A 230 -9.90 10.55 7.39
N GLN A 231 -9.36 11.38 6.50
CA GLN A 231 -10.15 12.12 5.52
C GLN A 231 -10.09 11.41 4.15
N THR A 232 -11.24 11.21 3.54
CA THR A 232 -11.35 10.59 2.22
C THR A 232 -11.57 11.66 1.16
N THR A 233 -10.62 11.75 0.23
CA THR A 233 -10.70 12.62 -0.95
C THR A 233 -11.07 11.77 -2.15
N ARG A 234 -11.96 12.26 -3.00
CA ARG A 234 -12.36 11.64 -4.26
C ARG A 234 -11.99 12.57 -5.41
N ALA A 235 -11.35 12.01 -6.43
CA ALA A 235 -10.96 12.76 -7.62
C ALA A 235 -11.13 11.89 -8.87
N SER A 236 -11.57 12.53 -9.96
CA SER A 236 -11.54 11.92 -11.28
C SER A 236 -10.14 12.13 -11.86
N VAL A 237 -9.49 11.06 -12.26
CA VAL A 237 -8.08 11.07 -12.68
C VAL A 237 -7.88 10.35 -14.01
N PRO A 238 -6.85 10.72 -14.78
CA PRO A 238 -6.48 10.02 -16.00
C PRO A 238 -5.86 8.64 -15.70
N LEU A 239 -5.78 7.78 -16.71
CA LEU A 239 -5.22 6.43 -16.57
C LEU A 239 -3.74 6.40 -16.18
N SER A 240 -2.99 7.44 -16.51
CA SER A 240 -1.57 7.60 -16.12
C SER A 240 -1.37 8.00 -14.66
N TYR A 241 -2.44 8.29 -13.92
CA TYR A 241 -2.35 8.75 -12.54
C TYR A 241 -1.70 7.71 -11.62
N PRO A 242 -0.72 8.12 -10.76
CA PRO A 242 -0.07 7.21 -9.83
C PRO A 242 -0.98 6.85 -8.65
N LEU A 243 -1.14 5.56 -8.43
CA LEU A 243 -1.87 5.03 -7.28
C LEU A 243 -0.97 4.93 -6.05
N ARG A 244 -1.62 4.97 -4.90
CA ARG A 244 -0.97 4.70 -3.61
C ARG A 244 -1.60 3.47 -2.93
N PRO A 245 -0.87 2.80 -2.04
CA PRO A 245 -1.44 1.73 -1.24
C PRO A 245 -2.70 2.20 -0.48
N GLY A 246 -3.75 1.38 -0.50
CA GLY A 246 -5.03 1.70 0.13
C GLY A 246 -5.99 2.55 -0.72
N ASP A 247 -5.63 2.92 -1.94
CA ASP A 247 -6.55 3.61 -2.85
C ASP A 247 -7.69 2.68 -3.27
N THR A 248 -8.84 3.27 -3.52
CA THR A 248 -10.01 2.58 -4.08
C THR A 248 -10.37 3.19 -5.41
N LEU A 249 -10.37 2.38 -6.45
CA LEU A 249 -10.71 2.77 -7.82
C LEU A 249 -12.15 2.40 -8.11
N ARG A 250 -12.90 3.33 -8.67
CA ARG A 250 -14.23 3.10 -9.22
C ARG A 250 -14.20 3.41 -10.71
N ILE A 251 -14.56 2.43 -11.51
CA ILE A 251 -14.71 2.55 -12.95
C ILE A 251 -16.20 2.70 -13.24
N ASP A 252 -16.57 3.83 -13.81
CA ASP A 252 -17.96 4.14 -14.12
C ASP A 252 -18.37 3.56 -15.48
N GLU A 253 -19.67 3.41 -15.68
CA GLU A 253 -20.23 3.04 -16.99
C GLU A 253 -20.19 4.25 -17.92
N ARG A 254 -19.93 3.99 -19.19
CA ARG A 254 -20.04 5.00 -20.24
C ARG A 254 -21.52 5.25 -20.55
N TRP A 255 -21.98 6.47 -20.31
CA TRP A 255 -23.27 6.93 -20.80
C TRP A 255 -23.15 7.30 -22.29
N PHE A 256 -24.15 6.93 -23.04
CA PHE A 256 -24.19 7.14 -24.50
C PHE A 256 -24.36 8.61 -24.84
#